data_86d564c1820f0796df14ab5e14747ad1
#
_entry.id   86d564c1820f0796df14ab5e14747ad1
#
_cell.length_a   1.000
_cell.length_b   1.000
_cell.length_c   1.000
_cell.angle_alpha   90.00
_cell.angle_beta   90.00
_cell.angle_gamma   90.00
#
_symmetry.space_group_name_H-M   'P 1'
#
loop_
_entity.id
_entity.type
_entity.pdbx_description
1 polymer ?
#
loop_
_entity_poly.entity_id
_entity_poly.type
_entity_poly.pdbx_seq_one_letter_code
_entity_poly.pdbx_strand_id
1 'polypeptide(L)'
;AKAFRKNYGLSPQEYRREMSEERFRVNPSLRSLDAFTAVGYRLAPPKREFDVLDAGAYWMDKDFSFVSRENYRKLSGPDPVEIGAWIQPNRDTGELFYFFGPVVQSTDFIPDGLEPLEVEAADYAVFPVPPGNGNMTLLNENVRRMWKYVFGEWLPQNKEYHAAEGKIDMEIYHGGRTFLYVPVSYL
;
A
#
# COMPACT_ATOMS: atom_id res chain seq x y z
N ALA A 1 -26.49 3.70 14.92
CA ALA A 1 -25.71 2.49 15.26
C ALA A 1 -25.77 1.40 14.17
N LYS A 2 -26.98 1.02 13.67
CA LYS A 2 -27.10 -0.05 12.64
C LYS A 2 -26.38 0.27 11.32
N ALA A 3 -26.53 1.48 10.76
CA ALA A 3 -25.89 1.90 9.52
C ALA A 3 -24.37 1.92 9.67
N PHE A 4 -23.87 2.40 10.79
CA PHE A 4 -22.44 2.43 11.09
C PHE A 4 -21.85 1.02 11.17
N ARG A 5 -22.52 0.10 11.87
CA ARG A 5 -22.07 -1.30 11.95
C ARG A 5 -22.12 -2.01 10.61
N LYS A 6 -23.05 -1.64 9.73
CA LYS A 6 -23.12 -2.18 8.36
C LYS A 6 -21.89 -1.77 7.53
N ASN A 7 -21.40 -0.54 7.70
CA ASN A 7 -20.28 -0.02 6.92
C ASN A 7 -18.91 -0.46 7.49
N TYR A 8 -18.77 -0.51 8.82
CA TYR A 8 -17.49 -0.75 9.48
C TYR A 8 -17.38 -2.10 10.20
N GLY A 9 -18.45 -2.89 10.29
CA GLY A 9 -18.48 -4.14 11.04
C GLY A 9 -18.46 -3.98 12.56
N LEU A 10 -18.30 -2.76 13.05
CA LEU A 10 -18.10 -2.39 14.45
C LEU A 10 -19.20 -1.43 14.92
N SER A 11 -19.47 -1.41 16.22
CA SER A 11 -20.24 -0.30 16.82
C SER A 11 -19.44 1.00 16.82
N PRO A 12 -20.06 2.18 16.95
CA PRO A 12 -19.36 3.45 17.05
C PRO A 12 -18.35 3.51 18.22
N GLN A 13 -18.62 2.79 19.30
CA GLN A 13 -17.72 2.73 20.46
C GLN A 13 -16.51 1.83 20.18
N GLU A 14 -16.73 0.65 19.60
CA GLU A 14 -15.66 -0.25 19.16
C GLU A 14 -14.79 0.44 18.10
N TYR A 15 -15.40 1.10 17.13
CA TYR A 15 -14.70 1.85 16.11
C TYR A 15 -13.79 2.94 16.71
N ARG A 16 -14.29 3.76 17.67
CA ARG A 16 -13.45 4.77 18.34
C ARG A 16 -12.26 4.15 19.06
N ARG A 17 -12.44 2.99 19.71
CA ARG A 17 -11.35 2.26 20.35
C ARG A 17 -10.35 1.74 19.33
N GLU A 18 -10.83 1.13 18.24
CA GLU A 18 -9.98 0.63 17.15
C GLU A 18 -9.23 1.75 16.43
N MET A 19 -9.82 2.94 16.36
CA MET A 19 -9.26 4.15 15.75
C MET A 19 -8.54 5.08 16.75
N SER A 20 -8.24 4.60 17.97
CA SER A 20 -7.40 5.39 18.88
C SER A 20 -6.03 5.62 18.26
N GLU A 21 -5.51 6.84 18.31
CA GLU A 21 -4.25 7.21 17.68
C GLU A 21 -3.06 6.43 18.23
N GLU A 22 -3.13 6.00 19.49
CA GLU A 22 -2.11 5.18 20.14
C GLU A 22 -1.83 3.86 19.39
N ARG A 23 -2.82 3.29 18.69
CA ARG A 23 -2.64 2.08 17.90
C ARG A 23 -1.77 2.27 16.67
N PHE A 24 -1.66 3.50 16.18
CA PHE A 24 -0.88 3.85 15.00
C PHE A 24 0.51 4.37 15.37
N ARG A 25 0.74 4.74 16.63
CA ARG A 25 2.04 5.18 17.15
C ARG A 25 2.92 3.98 17.47
N VAL A 26 3.43 3.35 16.42
CA VAL A 26 4.28 2.17 16.52
C VAL A 26 5.69 2.49 16.03
N ASN A 27 6.67 1.85 16.65
CA ASN A 27 8.04 1.90 16.15
C ASN A 27 8.15 0.93 14.96
N PRO A 28 8.72 1.36 13.83
CA PRO A 28 8.94 0.47 12.69
C PRO A 28 10.06 -0.54 12.99
N SER A 29 10.03 -1.65 12.28
CA SER A 29 11.23 -2.47 12.09
C SER A 29 11.99 -2.00 10.87
N LEU A 30 13.33 -2.07 10.92
CA LEU A 30 14.15 -1.77 9.74
C LEU A 30 14.40 -3.05 8.96
N ARG A 31 14.31 -2.96 7.65
CA ARG A 31 14.56 -4.07 6.72
C ARG A 31 15.23 -3.56 5.45
N SER A 32 16.30 -4.24 5.05
CA SER A 32 16.86 -4.10 3.70
C SER A 32 16.12 -5.04 2.76
N LEU A 33 15.65 -4.54 1.63
CA LEU A 33 15.10 -5.34 0.55
C LEU A 33 16.04 -5.29 -0.65
N ASP A 34 16.28 -6.44 -1.24
CA ASP A 34 16.89 -6.53 -2.57
C ASP A 34 15.93 -5.99 -3.64
N ALA A 35 16.47 -5.65 -4.81
CA ALA A 35 15.64 -5.27 -5.94
C ALA A 35 14.70 -6.43 -6.34
N PHE A 36 13.48 -6.11 -6.71
CA PHE A 36 12.49 -7.08 -7.15
C PHE A 36 11.58 -6.49 -8.22
N THR A 37 10.85 -7.37 -8.91
CA THR A 37 9.85 -6.98 -9.91
C THR A 37 8.47 -7.33 -9.41
N ALA A 38 7.53 -6.42 -9.60
CA ALA A 38 6.10 -6.69 -9.50
C ALA A 38 5.46 -6.57 -10.88
N VAL A 39 4.38 -7.29 -11.13
CA VAL A 39 3.58 -7.16 -12.35
C VAL A 39 2.15 -6.85 -11.95
N GLY A 40 1.62 -5.74 -12.45
CA GLY A 40 0.33 -5.28 -11.94
C GLY A 40 -0.38 -4.29 -12.84
N TYR A 41 -1.46 -3.77 -12.29
CA TYR A 41 -2.30 -2.77 -12.92
C TYR A 41 -1.67 -1.39 -12.78
N ARG A 42 -1.61 -0.66 -13.88
CA ARG A 42 -1.32 0.77 -13.89
C ARG A 42 -2.63 1.53 -13.98
N LEU A 43 -3.01 2.18 -12.91
CA LEU A 43 -4.27 2.92 -12.80
C LEU A 43 -4.01 4.42 -12.84
N ALA A 44 -4.55 5.10 -13.84
CA ALA A 44 -4.52 6.56 -13.88
C ALA A 44 -5.27 7.13 -12.67
N PRO A 45 -4.81 8.26 -12.10
CA PRO A 45 -5.54 8.94 -11.04
C PRO A 45 -6.91 9.40 -11.54
N PRO A 46 -7.91 9.52 -10.64
CA PRO A 46 -9.20 10.07 -11.03
C PRO A 46 -9.06 11.51 -11.53
N LYS A 47 -9.92 11.93 -12.45
CA LYS A 47 -9.90 13.30 -13.01
C LYS A 47 -10.27 14.39 -12.01
N ARG A 48 -10.70 14.03 -10.81
CA ARG A 48 -11.05 14.93 -9.70
C ARG A 48 -9.96 14.90 -8.64
N GLU A 49 -9.91 15.93 -7.80
CA GLU A 49 -9.06 15.99 -6.63
C GLU A 49 -9.26 14.74 -5.74
N PHE A 50 -8.17 14.16 -5.29
CA PHE A 50 -8.15 12.98 -4.43
C PHE A 50 -6.97 13.08 -3.46
N ASP A 51 -7.07 12.37 -2.35
CA ASP A 51 -6.01 12.25 -1.35
C ASP A 51 -5.20 10.97 -1.63
N VAL A 52 -3.91 11.12 -1.92
CA VAL A 52 -2.98 9.99 -2.14
C VAL A 52 -2.89 9.06 -0.92
N LEU A 53 -3.23 9.54 0.27
CA LEU A 53 -3.29 8.71 1.48
C LEU A 53 -4.51 7.77 1.47
N ASP A 54 -5.49 7.99 0.60
CA ASP A 54 -6.66 7.15 0.41
C ASP A 54 -6.48 6.14 -0.75
N ALA A 55 -5.25 5.80 -1.09
CA ALA A 55 -4.91 4.89 -2.20
C ALA A 55 -5.71 3.58 -2.17
N GLY A 56 -5.84 2.95 -1.00
CA GLY A 56 -6.63 1.74 -0.85
C GLY A 56 -8.11 1.90 -1.19
N ALA A 57 -8.73 3.03 -0.84
CA ALA A 57 -10.10 3.34 -1.24
C ALA A 57 -10.20 3.60 -2.75
N TYR A 58 -9.16 4.20 -3.33
CA TYR A 58 -9.09 4.47 -4.76
C TYR A 58 -9.10 3.18 -5.60
N TRP A 59 -8.22 2.24 -5.32
CA TRP A 59 -8.14 1.01 -6.13
C TRP A 59 -9.31 0.05 -5.89
N MET A 60 -9.97 0.09 -4.73
CA MET A 60 -11.18 -0.70 -4.47
C MET A 60 -12.34 -0.38 -5.41
N ASP A 61 -12.43 0.84 -5.90
CA ASP A 61 -13.46 1.26 -6.87
C ASP A 61 -13.13 0.79 -8.31
N LYS A 62 -12.00 0.14 -8.52
CA LYS A 62 -11.57 -0.27 -9.85
C LYS A 62 -12.03 -1.68 -10.18
N ASP A 63 -12.33 -1.88 -11.45
CA ASP A 63 -12.64 -3.19 -11.98
C ASP A 63 -11.33 -3.87 -12.45
N PHE A 64 -10.94 -4.92 -11.76
CA PHE A 64 -9.79 -5.76 -12.10
C PHE A 64 -10.18 -7.06 -12.82
N SER A 65 -11.40 -7.13 -13.34
CA SER A 65 -11.93 -8.36 -13.98
C SER A 65 -11.31 -8.68 -15.34
N PHE A 66 -10.57 -7.76 -15.94
CA PHE A 66 -9.94 -7.98 -17.25
C PHE A 66 -8.76 -8.98 -17.22
N VAL A 67 -8.24 -9.30 -16.04
CA VAL A 67 -7.31 -10.42 -15.87
C VAL A 67 -8.06 -11.59 -15.23
N SER A 68 -8.09 -12.74 -15.91
CA SER A 68 -8.76 -13.91 -15.37
C SER A 68 -8.09 -14.38 -14.06
N ARG A 69 -8.89 -14.99 -13.18
CA ARG A 69 -8.38 -15.55 -11.92
C ARG A 69 -7.27 -16.59 -12.16
N GLU A 70 -7.37 -17.35 -13.25
CA GLU A 70 -6.36 -18.34 -13.64
C GLU A 70 -5.04 -17.66 -14.01
N ASN A 71 -5.09 -16.63 -14.88
CA ASN A 71 -3.92 -15.87 -15.29
C ASN A 71 -3.27 -15.14 -14.09
N TYR A 72 -4.09 -14.58 -13.22
CA TYR A 72 -3.57 -13.94 -12.01
C TYR A 72 -2.85 -14.95 -11.10
N ARG A 73 -3.42 -16.12 -10.87
CA ARG A 73 -2.80 -17.20 -10.07
C ARG A 73 -1.52 -17.73 -10.72
N LYS A 74 -1.49 -17.86 -12.05
CA LYS A 74 -0.29 -18.26 -12.79
C LYS A 74 0.85 -17.25 -12.60
N LEU A 75 0.52 -15.95 -12.59
CA LEU A 75 1.46 -14.87 -12.39
C LEU A 75 1.96 -14.82 -10.94
N SER A 76 1.05 -14.82 -9.97
CA SER A 76 1.34 -14.53 -8.56
C SER A 76 1.75 -15.75 -7.73
N GLY A 77 1.50 -16.96 -8.23
CA GLY A 77 1.65 -18.19 -7.45
C GLY A 77 0.55 -18.39 -6.39
N PRO A 78 0.72 -19.39 -5.53
CA PRO A 78 -0.29 -19.80 -4.55
C PRO A 78 -0.36 -18.89 -3.30
N ASP A 79 0.71 -18.17 -2.98
CA ASP A 79 0.83 -17.31 -1.79
C ASP A 79 1.39 -15.93 -2.20
N PRO A 80 0.56 -15.09 -2.83
CA PRO A 80 1.01 -13.84 -3.41
C PRO A 80 1.44 -12.83 -2.35
N VAL A 81 2.55 -12.15 -2.61
CA VAL A 81 2.92 -10.88 -1.99
C VAL A 81 2.49 -9.80 -2.95
N GLU A 82 1.54 -8.96 -2.57
CA GLU A 82 1.02 -7.89 -3.42
C GLU A 82 1.52 -6.54 -2.93
N ILE A 83 1.79 -5.64 -3.85
CA ILE A 83 2.18 -4.27 -3.53
C ILE A 83 1.16 -3.29 -4.08
N GLY A 84 0.95 -2.20 -3.36
CA GLY A 84 0.22 -1.02 -3.81
C GLY A 84 1.08 0.22 -3.61
N ALA A 85 1.21 1.06 -4.64
CA ALA A 85 2.03 2.26 -4.57
C ALA A 85 1.59 3.35 -5.54
N TRP A 86 1.73 4.61 -5.13
CA TRP A 86 1.69 5.74 -6.04
C TRP A 86 3.05 5.93 -6.68
N ILE A 87 3.09 5.93 -8.01
CA ILE A 87 4.32 6.04 -8.79
C ILE A 87 4.32 7.37 -9.53
N GLN A 88 5.40 8.13 -9.34
CA GLN A 88 5.66 9.37 -10.05
C GLN A 88 6.95 9.23 -10.85
N PRO A 89 6.88 8.72 -12.10
CA PRO A 89 8.07 8.41 -12.89
C PRO A 89 8.87 9.66 -13.27
N ASN A 90 8.21 10.80 -13.38
CA ASN A 90 8.84 12.08 -13.69
C ASN A 90 8.20 13.18 -12.85
N ARG A 91 8.98 13.77 -11.95
CA ARG A 91 8.52 14.88 -11.09
C ARG A 91 8.22 16.16 -11.89
N ASP A 92 8.93 16.40 -12.99
CA ASP A 92 8.79 17.62 -13.79
C ASP A 92 7.47 17.63 -14.57
N THR A 93 7.00 16.47 -15.02
CA THR A 93 5.72 16.34 -15.74
C THR A 93 4.52 16.23 -14.80
N GLY A 94 4.73 15.93 -13.52
CA GLY A 94 3.67 15.68 -12.57
C GLY A 94 2.85 14.42 -12.87
N GLU A 95 3.33 13.55 -13.79
CA GLU A 95 2.67 12.29 -14.09
C GLU A 95 2.61 11.42 -12.83
N LEU A 96 1.42 10.93 -12.51
CA LEU A 96 1.16 10.10 -11.35
C LEU A 96 0.25 8.95 -11.75
N PHE A 97 0.54 7.74 -11.26
CA PHE A 97 -0.37 6.60 -11.37
C PHE A 97 -0.30 5.73 -10.11
N TYR A 98 -1.35 4.97 -9.88
CA TYR A 98 -1.35 3.96 -8.83
C TYR A 98 -1.02 2.60 -9.44
N PHE A 99 -0.04 1.93 -8.86
CA PHE A 99 0.31 0.56 -9.20
C PHE A 99 -0.26 -0.40 -8.17
N PHE A 100 -0.83 -1.53 -8.63
CA PHE A 100 -1.24 -2.61 -7.75
C PHE A 100 -1.01 -3.97 -8.43
N GLY A 101 -0.28 -4.86 -7.77
CA GLY A 101 -0.04 -6.21 -8.29
C GLY A 101 0.93 -7.04 -7.47
N PRO A 102 1.08 -8.34 -7.79
CA PRO A 102 1.96 -9.25 -7.10
C PRO A 102 3.44 -9.04 -7.45
N VAL A 103 4.29 -9.34 -6.48
CA VAL A 103 5.71 -9.58 -6.70
C VAL A 103 5.86 -10.89 -7.47
N VAL A 104 6.72 -10.91 -8.49
CA VAL A 104 6.90 -12.05 -9.38
C VAL A 104 8.35 -12.55 -9.40
N GLN A 105 8.54 -13.84 -9.69
CA GLN A 105 9.86 -14.45 -9.85
C GLN A 105 10.39 -14.30 -11.29
N SER A 106 9.52 -14.11 -12.25
CA SER A 106 9.84 -13.97 -13.68
C SER A 106 8.80 -13.10 -14.37
N THR A 107 9.23 -12.41 -15.42
CA THR A 107 8.40 -11.63 -16.34
C THR A 107 8.14 -12.36 -17.67
N ASP A 108 8.43 -13.66 -17.76
CA ASP A 108 8.19 -14.45 -18.98
C ASP A 108 6.71 -14.56 -19.36
N PHE A 109 5.83 -14.36 -18.39
CA PHE A 109 4.38 -14.32 -18.58
C PHE A 109 3.78 -13.08 -17.93
N ILE A 110 3.36 -12.14 -18.76
CA ILE A 110 2.62 -10.95 -18.33
C ILE A 110 1.27 -10.96 -19.04
N PRO A 111 0.15 -11.11 -18.32
CA PRO A 111 -1.19 -11.00 -18.90
C PRO A 111 -1.42 -9.63 -19.55
N ASP A 112 -2.22 -9.61 -20.64
CA ASP A 112 -2.60 -8.37 -21.28
C ASP A 112 -3.24 -7.37 -20.29
N GLY A 113 -2.83 -6.12 -20.37
CA GLY A 113 -3.30 -5.03 -19.50
C GLY A 113 -2.56 -4.91 -18.18
N LEU A 114 -1.58 -5.78 -17.91
CA LEU A 114 -0.65 -5.60 -16.80
C LEU A 114 0.70 -5.09 -17.29
N GLU A 115 1.42 -4.41 -16.40
CA GLU A 115 2.75 -3.86 -16.66
C GLU A 115 3.74 -4.29 -15.57
N PRO A 116 5.03 -4.48 -15.90
CA PRO A 116 6.05 -4.70 -14.89
C PRO A 116 6.42 -3.38 -14.19
N LEU A 117 6.74 -3.48 -12.90
CA LEU A 117 7.32 -2.42 -12.09
C LEU A 117 8.59 -2.95 -11.43
N GLU A 118 9.72 -2.34 -11.76
CA GLU A 118 11.00 -2.61 -11.09
C GLU A 118 11.08 -1.78 -9.81
N VAL A 119 11.30 -2.46 -8.69
CA VAL A 119 11.55 -1.84 -7.39
C VAL A 119 13.02 -2.03 -7.04
N GLU A 120 13.75 -0.93 -6.93
CA GLU A 120 15.17 -0.97 -6.61
C GLU A 120 15.41 -1.35 -5.15
N ALA A 121 16.57 -1.95 -4.89
CA ALA A 121 17.01 -2.25 -3.53
C ALA A 121 17.06 -0.98 -2.66
N ALA A 122 16.57 -1.10 -1.43
CA ALA A 122 16.60 -0.02 -0.45
C ALA A 122 16.41 -0.54 0.98
N ASP A 123 16.76 0.32 1.94
CA ASP A 123 16.41 0.13 3.33
C ASP A 123 15.04 0.74 3.62
N TYR A 124 14.23 0.03 4.37
CA TYR A 124 12.86 0.41 4.68
C TYR A 124 12.57 0.44 6.17
N ALA A 125 11.90 1.48 6.60
CA ALA A 125 11.15 1.47 7.86
C ALA A 125 9.79 0.81 7.60
N VAL A 126 9.49 -0.27 8.32
CA VAL A 126 8.34 -1.14 8.09
C VAL A 126 7.34 -1.02 9.22
N PHE A 127 6.14 -0.55 8.91
CA PHE A 127 5.06 -0.30 9.86
C PHE A 127 3.96 -1.33 9.70
N PRO A 128 3.62 -2.10 10.75
CA PRO A 128 2.47 -2.99 10.70
C PRO A 128 1.17 -2.18 10.74
N VAL A 129 0.29 -2.42 9.78
CA VAL A 129 -1.05 -1.80 9.76
C VAL A 129 -2.02 -2.64 10.60
N PRO A 130 -2.82 -2.04 11.48
CA PRO A 130 -3.87 -2.78 12.20
C PRO A 130 -4.81 -3.49 11.22
N PRO A 131 -5.20 -4.76 11.48
CA PRO A 131 -6.00 -5.54 10.54
C PRO A 131 -7.42 -5.00 10.38
N GLY A 132 -7.99 -5.18 9.21
CA GLY A 132 -9.39 -4.84 8.92
C GLY A 132 -10.40 -5.88 9.40
N ASN A 133 -9.95 -7.03 9.94
CA ASN A 133 -10.81 -8.12 10.44
C ASN A 133 -11.87 -8.57 9.42
N GLY A 134 -11.48 -8.71 8.15
CA GLY A 134 -12.37 -9.07 7.04
C GLY A 134 -13.21 -7.91 6.49
N ASN A 135 -13.03 -6.69 7.01
CA ASN A 135 -13.69 -5.48 6.52
C ASN A 135 -12.69 -4.58 5.77
N MET A 136 -12.84 -4.49 4.45
CA MET A 136 -11.94 -3.71 3.59
C MET A 136 -12.03 -2.20 3.84
N THR A 137 -13.21 -1.68 4.17
CA THR A 137 -13.38 -0.26 4.52
C THR A 137 -12.59 0.09 5.78
N LEU A 138 -12.61 -0.81 6.78
CA LEU A 138 -11.81 -0.65 8.00
C LEU A 138 -10.32 -0.76 7.71
N LEU A 139 -9.90 -1.71 6.87
CA LEU A 139 -8.49 -1.84 6.48
C LEU A 139 -7.99 -0.57 5.78
N ASN A 140 -8.74 -0.05 4.82
CA ASN A 140 -8.38 1.18 4.12
C ASN A 140 -8.24 2.38 5.07
N GLU A 141 -9.16 2.50 6.03
CA GLU A 141 -9.05 3.56 7.05
C GLU A 141 -7.80 3.38 7.92
N ASN A 142 -7.45 2.14 8.27
CA ASN A 142 -6.22 1.84 9.02
C ASN A 142 -4.97 2.18 8.21
N VAL A 143 -4.92 1.83 6.92
CA VAL A 143 -3.83 2.17 6.00
C VAL A 143 -3.68 3.69 5.91
N ARG A 144 -4.78 4.42 5.65
CA ARG A 144 -4.78 5.87 5.56
C ARG A 144 -4.26 6.54 6.84
N ARG A 145 -4.68 6.07 8.01
CA ARG A 145 -4.22 6.58 9.30
C ARG A 145 -2.75 6.28 9.56
N MET A 146 -2.29 5.09 9.18
CA MET A 146 -0.88 4.74 9.30
C MET A 146 -0.02 5.65 8.42
N TRP A 147 -0.41 5.92 7.18
CA TRP A 147 0.28 6.89 6.32
C TRP A 147 0.33 8.29 6.92
N LYS A 148 -0.79 8.76 7.50
CA LYS A 148 -0.83 10.06 8.21
C LYS A 148 0.14 10.10 9.40
N TYR A 149 0.20 9.05 10.19
CA TYR A 149 1.17 8.95 11.29
C TYR A 149 2.61 8.98 10.77
N VAL A 150 2.92 8.17 9.75
CA VAL A 150 4.28 8.07 9.21
C VAL A 150 4.78 9.41 8.68
N PHE A 151 4.01 10.04 7.79
CA PHE A 151 4.42 11.30 7.15
C PHE A 151 4.17 12.55 8.02
N GLY A 152 3.17 12.53 8.87
CA GLY A 152 2.80 13.67 9.71
C GLY A 152 3.51 13.74 11.05
N GLU A 153 3.90 12.59 11.61
CA GLU A 153 4.48 12.55 12.95
C GLU A 153 5.85 11.85 12.96
N TRP A 154 5.92 10.57 12.53
CA TRP A 154 7.12 9.77 12.71
C TRP A 154 8.31 10.29 11.90
N LEU A 155 8.16 10.46 10.60
CA LEU A 155 9.25 10.87 9.72
C LEU A 155 9.78 12.28 10.03
N PRO A 156 8.91 13.31 10.24
CA PRO A 156 9.38 14.65 10.61
C PRO A 156 10.08 14.74 11.97
N GLN A 157 9.76 13.84 12.90
CA GLN A 157 10.34 13.83 14.24
C GLN A 157 11.54 12.89 14.37
N ASN A 158 11.80 12.09 13.35
CA ASN A 158 12.91 11.13 13.35
C ASN A 158 14.25 11.87 13.24
N LYS A 159 15.23 11.43 14.07
CA LYS A 159 16.58 12.01 14.11
C LYS A 159 17.66 11.10 13.54
N GLU A 160 17.28 9.91 13.13
CA GLU A 160 18.21 8.89 12.64
C GLU A 160 18.05 8.66 11.14
N TYR A 161 16.86 8.93 10.61
CA TYR A 161 16.50 8.63 9.22
C TYR A 161 15.77 9.79 8.57
N HIS A 162 15.93 9.90 7.26
CA HIS A 162 15.09 10.70 6.37
C HIS A 162 14.54 9.81 5.24
N ALA A 163 13.54 10.29 4.53
CA ALA A 163 13.01 9.57 3.36
C ALA A 163 14.09 9.43 2.29
N ALA A 164 14.32 8.22 1.78
CA ALA A 164 15.26 7.97 0.70
C ALA A 164 14.69 8.51 -0.62
N GLU A 165 15.34 9.54 -1.18
CA GLU A 165 14.90 10.14 -2.42
C GLU A 165 14.94 9.17 -3.60
N GLY A 166 13.94 9.24 -4.46
CA GLY A 166 13.83 8.43 -5.68
C GLY A 166 13.45 6.97 -5.45
N LYS A 167 13.29 6.53 -4.21
CA LYS A 167 12.81 5.20 -3.88
C LYS A 167 11.30 5.19 -3.68
N ILE A 168 10.70 4.01 -3.83
CA ILE A 168 9.24 3.82 -3.80
C ILE A 168 8.80 3.46 -2.39
N ASP A 169 7.89 4.24 -1.84
CA ASP A 169 7.09 3.88 -0.67
C ASP A 169 5.88 3.05 -1.12
N MET A 170 5.55 2.01 -0.36
CA MET A 170 4.56 1.04 -0.78
C MET A 170 3.79 0.40 0.37
N GLU A 171 2.61 -0.04 0.06
CA GLU A 171 1.81 -0.95 0.86
C GLU A 171 2.14 -2.37 0.45
N ILE A 172 2.38 -3.26 1.39
CA ILE A 172 2.58 -4.70 1.14
C ILE A 172 1.47 -5.49 1.80
N TYR A 173 0.82 -6.33 1.01
CA TYR A 173 -0.27 -7.21 1.40
C TYR A 173 0.19 -8.66 1.28
N HIS A 174 0.24 -9.39 2.39
CA HIS A 174 0.66 -10.79 2.40
C HIS A 174 0.08 -11.55 3.58
N GLY A 175 -0.46 -12.73 3.35
CA GLY A 175 -0.98 -13.61 4.40
C GLY A 175 -2.05 -12.96 5.29
N GLY A 176 -2.91 -12.10 4.72
CA GLY A 176 -3.92 -11.35 5.46
C GLY A 176 -3.38 -10.21 6.33
N ARG A 177 -2.10 -9.89 6.21
CA ARG A 177 -1.44 -8.76 6.88
C ARG A 177 -1.12 -7.67 5.89
N THR A 178 -1.08 -6.44 6.39
CA THR A 178 -0.70 -5.26 5.63
C THR A 178 0.42 -4.51 6.35
N PHE A 179 1.38 -4.04 5.58
CA PHE A 179 2.51 -3.27 6.08
C PHE A 179 2.75 -2.07 5.18
N LEU A 180 3.18 -0.94 5.76
CA LEU A 180 3.73 0.17 4.99
C LEU A 180 5.25 0.05 5.00
N TYR A 181 5.84 0.14 3.83
CA TYR A 181 7.27 0.17 3.61
C TYR A 181 7.67 1.57 3.17
N VAL A 182 8.39 2.27 4.01
CA VAL A 182 8.86 3.64 3.78
C VAL A 182 10.37 3.59 3.56
N PRO A 183 10.85 3.94 2.37
CA PRO A 183 12.28 3.89 2.09
C PRO A 183 13.00 4.98 2.90
N VAL A 184 14.09 4.60 3.56
CA VAL A 184 14.83 5.49 4.45
C VAL A 184 16.32 5.46 4.15
N SER A 185 16.99 6.58 4.43
CA SER A 185 18.44 6.70 4.49
C SER A 185 18.85 7.24 5.84
N TYR A 186 20.04 6.86 6.31
CA TYR A 186 20.62 7.41 7.53
C TYR A 186 20.95 8.91 7.35
N LEU A 187 20.76 9.68 8.43
CA LEU A 187 21.13 11.09 8.50
C LEU A 187 22.63 11.26 8.60
#